data_e5c3c49d15c1b9b24cd83c4bd6ee0e3f
#
_entry.id   e5c3c49d15c1b9b24cd83c4bd6ee0e3f
#
_cell.length_a   1.000
_cell.length_b   1.000
_cell.length_c   1.000
_cell.angle_alpha   90.00
_cell.angle_beta   90.00
_cell.angle_gamma   90.00
#
_symmetry.space_group_name_H-M   'P 1'
#
loop_
_entity.id
_entity.type
_entity.pdbx_description
1 polymer ?
#
loop_
_entity_poly.entity_id
_entity_poly.type
_entity_poly.pdbx_seq_one_letter_code
_entity_poly.pdbx_strand_id
1 'polypeptide(L)'
;MLTPNNSLRNFRFCTLAGVEDVRVVGTHKIVGRFQANLRAIYGPQRKRRLVEDFLNSPSNLEGLLRFARKYGPLRISPVAGAEFEIPWGHWMEDQRRLQSLWQRQRIIQPAGWEPRGGSLSFREGWLTYTTSNLYMFLYVDLITCETKRLRFCKRPDCRNPYFIAGHLKQRFCSDLCAEWGQREWKKQWWTEHGQEWRAQQRLKKSKGGKNGTR
;
A
#
# COMPACT_ATOMS: atom_id res chain seq x y z
N MET A 1 22.83 -20.07 -11.57
CA MET A 1 21.56 -20.13 -10.81
C MET A 1 21.24 -18.73 -10.33
N LEU A 2 20.22 -18.09 -10.89
CA LEU A 2 19.76 -16.77 -10.47
C LEU A 2 18.98 -16.97 -9.16
N THR A 3 19.45 -16.39 -8.08
CA THR A 3 18.72 -16.41 -6.81
C THR A 3 17.39 -15.66 -6.97
N PRO A 4 16.25 -16.20 -6.51
CA PRO A 4 14.91 -15.62 -6.74
C PRO A 4 14.72 -14.20 -6.20
N ASN A 5 15.64 -13.72 -5.38
CA ASN A 5 15.55 -12.42 -4.69
C ASN A 5 16.07 -11.21 -5.49
N ASN A 6 16.77 -11.40 -6.60
CA ASN A 6 17.41 -10.27 -7.30
C ASN A 6 16.76 -9.88 -8.63
N SER A 7 15.92 -10.72 -9.22
CA SER A 7 15.44 -10.53 -10.61
C SER A 7 14.32 -9.49 -10.78
N LEU A 8 13.62 -9.12 -9.69
CA LEU A 8 12.45 -8.22 -9.77
C LEU A 8 12.63 -6.85 -9.08
N ARG A 9 13.84 -6.54 -8.62
CA ARG A 9 14.10 -5.28 -7.88
C ARG A 9 14.14 -4.01 -8.75
N ASN A 10 14.14 -4.12 -10.05
CA ASN A 10 14.37 -2.99 -10.96
C ASN A 10 13.23 -2.73 -11.96
N PHE A 11 11.98 -2.89 -11.55
CA PHE A 11 10.90 -2.28 -12.32
C PHE A 11 10.99 -0.76 -12.17
N ARG A 12 11.48 -0.13 -13.20
CA ARG A 12 11.54 1.33 -13.31
C ARG A 12 10.38 1.77 -14.20
N PHE A 13 9.73 2.82 -13.77
CA PHE A 13 9.05 3.88 -14.52
C PHE A 13 7.53 3.78 -14.62
N CYS A 14 6.91 4.65 -13.86
CA CYS A 14 5.76 5.39 -14.33
C CYS A 14 6.16 6.87 -14.41
N THR A 15 5.84 7.54 -15.51
CA THR A 15 5.94 8.96 -15.61
C THR A 15 4.71 9.56 -14.94
N LEU A 16 4.91 10.23 -13.79
CA LEU A 16 3.86 11.06 -13.21
C LEU A 16 4.00 12.45 -13.80
N ALA A 17 2.91 12.93 -14.37
CA ALA A 17 2.76 14.36 -14.58
C ALA A 17 2.22 14.99 -13.30
N GLY A 18 2.77 16.12 -12.88
CA GLY A 18 2.03 17.00 -12.01
C GLY A 18 0.68 17.29 -12.66
N VAL A 19 -0.34 17.47 -11.87
CA VAL A 19 -1.67 17.85 -12.37
C VAL A 19 -2.10 19.17 -11.74
N GLU A 20 -2.89 19.92 -12.49
CA GLU A 20 -3.44 21.20 -12.07
C GLU A 20 -4.93 21.24 -12.42
N ASP A 21 -5.65 22.19 -11.83
CA ASP A 21 -7.07 22.44 -12.08
C ASP A 21 -7.97 21.20 -11.89
N VAL A 22 -7.56 20.27 -11.04
CA VAL A 22 -8.32 19.04 -10.81
C VAL A 22 -9.57 19.36 -9.99
N ARG A 23 -10.72 19.20 -10.65
CA ARG A 23 -12.04 19.50 -10.09
C ARG A 23 -13.09 18.47 -10.46
N VAL A 24 -14.14 18.45 -9.71
CA VAL A 24 -15.33 17.64 -10.00
C VAL A 24 -16.21 18.39 -10.99
N VAL A 25 -16.71 17.68 -12.01
CA VAL A 25 -17.70 18.18 -12.96
C VAL A 25 -18.91 17.27 -12.95
N GLY A 26 -20.06 17.84 -12.58
CA GLY A 26 -21.25 17.05 -12.32
C GLY A 26 -21.08 16.08 -11.15
N THR A 27 -21.80 14.95 -11.18
CA THR A 27 -21.80 13.93 -10.11
C THR A 27 -20.91 12.73 -10.42
N HIS A 28 -20.32 12.67 -11.63
CA HIS A 28 -19.77 11.41 -12.14
C HIS A 28 -18.36 11.48 -12.68
N LYS A 29 -17.74 12.64 -12.73
CA LYS A 29 -16.42 12.77 -13.34
C LYS A 29 -15.53 13.83 -12.69
N ILE A 30 -14.23 13.61 -12.83
CA ILE A 30 -13.18 14.57 -12.50
C ILE A 30 -12.51 14.97 -13.80
N VAL A 31 -12.27 16.25 -13.93
CA VAL A 31 -11.46 16.83 -15.01
C VAL A 31 -10.23 17.51 -14.44
N GLY A 32 -9.18 17.62 -15.23
CA GLY A 32 -7.96 18.31 -14.85
C GLY A 32 -7.05 18.47 -16.03
N ARG A 33 -5.88 19.06 -15.81
CA ARG A 33 -4.84 19.25 -16.81
C ARG A 33 -3.52 18.70 -16.33
N PHE A 34 -2.74 18.11 -17.21
CA PHE A 34 -1.35 17.76 -16.93
C PHE A 34 -0.45 18.96 -16.98
N GLN A 35 0.43 19.12 -15.99
CA GLN A 35 1.49 20.12 -16.02
C GLN A 35 2.52 19.78 -17.10
N ALA A 36 3.26 20.80 -17.57
CA ALA A 36 4.33 20.62 -18.54
C ALA A 36 5.49 19.74 -18.01
N ASN A 37 5.69 19.69 -16.69
CA ASN A 37 6.80 18.99 -16.07
C ASN A 37 6.40 17.57 -15.70
N LEU A 38 6.90 16.58 -16.45
CA LEU A 38 6.74 15.17 -16.16
C LEU A 38 7.73 14.73 -15.07
N ARG A 39 7.26 14.10 -14.01
CA ARG A 39 8.11 13.55 -12.95
C ARG A 39 8.13 12.04 -13.01
N ALA A 40 9.31 11.45 -13.08
CA ALA A 40 9.46 10.00 -12.96
C ALA A 40 9.37 9.57 -11.49
N ILE A 41 8.62 8.49 -11.21
CA ILE A 41 8.62 7.86 -9.89
C ILE A 41 9.78 6.88 -9.86
N TYR A 42 10.76 7.14 -9.01
CA TYR A 42 11.89 6.26 -8.78
C TYR A 42 11.88 5.73 -7.34
N GLY A 43 12.28 4.48 -7.19
CA GLY A 43 12.63 3.85 -5.94
C GLY A 43 11.51 3.09 -5.21
N PRO A 44 11.88 2.09 -4.41
CA PRO A 44 10.96 1.14 -3.78
C PRO A 44 10.03 1.78 -2.74
N GLN A 45 10.48 2.81 -2.03
CA GLN A 45 9.64 3.46 -1.01
C GLN A 45 8.50 4.31 -1.61
N ARG A 46 8.78 5.00 -2.73
CA ARG A 46 7.74 5.79 -3.42
C ARG A 46 6.69 4.90 -4.08
N LYS A 47 7.12 3.76 -4.62
CA LYS A 47 6.22 2.75 -5.20
C LYS A 47 5.24 2.19 -4.18
N ARG A 48 5.74 1.80 -2.99
CA ARG A 48 4.91 1.26 -1.92
C ARG A 48 3.81 2.23 -1.52
N ARG A 49 4.17 3.49 -1.28
CA ARG A 49 3.19 4.52 -0.90
C ARG A 49 2.11 4.73 -1.95
N LEU A 50 2.46 4.70 -3.23
CA LEU A 50 1.48 4.89 -4.31
C LEU A 50 0.41 3.79 -4.31
N VAL A 51 0.82 2.52 -4.23
CA VAL A 51 -0.11 1.38 -4.16
C VAL A 51 -0.97 1.44 -2.90
N GLU A 52 -0.34 1.69 -1.76
CA GLU A 52 -1.04 1.81 -0.48
C GLU A 52 -2.02 2.99 -0.49
N ASP A 53 -1.61 4.16 -0.98
CA ASP A 53 -2.47 5.34 -1.09
C ASP A 53 -3.69 5.08 -1.99
N PHE A 54 -3.49 4.34 -3.09
CA PHE A 54 -4.59 3.98 -3.97
C PHE A 54 -5.58 3.01 -3.32
N LEU A 55 -5.08 1.91 -2.75
CA LEU A 55 -5.92 0.88 -2.15
C LEU A 55 -6.66 1.37 -0.90
N ASN A 56 -6.05 2.29 -0.16
CA ASN A 56 -6.63 2.89 1.04
C ASN A 56 -7.43 4.18 0.77
N SER A 57 -7.45 4.67 -0.47
CA SER A 57 -8.29 5.83 -0.80
C SER A 57 -9.76 5.52 -0.54
N PRO A 58 -10.50 6.46 0.06
CA PRO A 58 -11.95 6.29 0.20
C PRO A 58 -12.61 6.01 -1.15
N SER A 59 -13.51 5.02 -1.18
CA SER A 59 -14.27 4.65 -2.37
C SER A 59 -15.40 5.66 -2.63
N ASN A 60 -15.06 6.93 -2.70
CA ASN A 60 -15.95 8.05 -2.98
C ASN A 60 -15.26 9.11 -3.85
N LEU A 61 -16.02 10.07 -4.33
CA LEU A 61 -15.52 11.12 -5.23
C LEU A 61 -14.40 11.97 -4.61
N GLU A 62 -14.43 12.18 -3.30
CA GLU A 62 -13.38 12.90 -2.57
C GLU A 62 -12.06 12.12 -2.57
N GLY A 63 -12.11 10.80 -2.35
CA GLY A 63 -10.94 9.93 -2.43
C GLY A 63 -10.30 9.95 -3.81
N LEU A 64 -11.12 9.85 -4.87
CA LEU A 64 -10.66 9.97 -6.25
C LEU A 64 -10.02 11.34 -6.50
N LEU A 65 -10.68 12.43 -6.11
CA LEU A 65 -10.17 13.78 -6.29
C LEU A 65 -8.81 13.99 -5.60
N ARG A 66 -8.69 13.51 -4.36
CA ARG A 66 -7.45 13.58 -3.57
C ARG A 66 -6.32 12.81 -4.23
N PHE A 67 -6.62 11.60 -4.70
CA PHE A 67 -5.63 10.77 -5.38
C PHE A 67 -5.22 11.40 -6.73
N ALA A 68 -6.20 11.82 -7.54
CA ALA A 68 -5.95 12.44 -8.85
C ALA A 68 -5.10 13.71 -8.73
N ARG A 69 -5.33 14.55 -7.72
CA ARG A 69 -4.50 15.73 -7.42
C ARG A 69 -3.06 15.39 -7.08
N LYS A 70 -2.84 14.26 -6.44
CA LYS A 70 -1.50 13.85 -5.98
C LYS A 70 -0.71 13.10 -7.05
N TYR A 71 -1.38 12.25 -7.81
CA TYR A 71 -0.75 11.26 -8.69
C TYR A 71 -1.19 11.33 -10.16
N GLY A 72 -2.26 12.06 -10.47
CA GLY A 72 -2.88 12.09 -11.78
C GLY A 72 -3.88 10.96 -12.02
N PRO A 73 -4.40 10.84 -13.25
CA PRO A 73 -5.34 9.82 -13.66
C PRO A 73 -4.65 8.46 -13.79
N LEU A 74 -5.42 7.38 -13.52
CA LEU A 74 -4.87 6.02 -13.54
C LEU A 74 -4.62 5.48 -14.94
N ARG A 75 -5.59 5.65 -15.85
CA ARG A 75 -5.60 5.00 -17.18
C ARG A 75 -5.15 5.90 -18.32
N ILE A 76 -4.90 7.17 -18.04
CA ILE A 76 -4.56 8.16 -19.06
C ILE A 76 -3.06 8.37 -19.00
N SER A 77 -2.41 8.19 -20.15
CA SER A 77 -1.00 8.51 -20.29
C SER A 77 -0.80 10.02 -20.22
N PRO A 78 0.11 10.51 -19.38
CA PRO A 78 0.33 11.95 -19.25
C PRO A 78 0.89 12.53 -20.56
N VAL A 79 0.24 13.59 -21.01
CA VAL A 79 0.70 14.43 -22.11
C VAL A 79 0.76 15.86 -21.59
N ALA A 80 1.94 16.46 -21.68
CA ALA A 80 2.18 17.80 -21.14
C ALA A 80 1.14 18.82 -21.62
N GLY A 81 0.50 19.54 -20.71
CA GLY A 81 -0.53 20.53 -20.98
C GLY A 81 -1.89 20.00 -21.46
N ALA A 82 -2.02 18.69 -21.67
CA ALA A 82 -3.29 18.10 -22.12
C ALA A 82 -4.32 18.02 -20.98
N GLU A 83 -5.58 18.19 -21.33
CA GLU A 83 -6.70 17.95 -20.42
C GLU A 83 -7.00 16.46 -20.30
N PHE A 84 -7.55 16.06 -19.16
CA PHE A 84 -8.01 14.70 -18.91
C PHE A 84 -9.36 14.69 -18.22
N GLU A 85 -10.07 13.56 -18.42
CA GLU A 85 -11.34 13.28 -17.76
C GLU A 85 -11.28 11.88 -17.17
N ILE A 86 -11.72 11.74 -15.91
CA ILE A 86 -11.79 10.46 -15.19
C ILE A 86 -13.24 10.16 -14.85
N PRO A 87 -13.87 9.18 -15.50
CA PRO A 87 -15.17 8.68 -15.09
C PRO A 87 -15.08 7.97 -13.73
N TRP A 88 -15.98 8.29 -12.82
CA TRP A 88 -16.05 7.71 -11.49
C TRP A 88 -16.13 6.17 -11.51
N GLY A 89 -16.94 5.60 -12.41
CA GLY A 89 -17.13 4.16 -12.49
C GLY A 89 -15.83 3.39 -12.75
N HIS A 90 -14.96 3.91 -13.61
CA HIS A 90 -13.66 3.28 -13.92
C HIS A 90 -12.74 3.25 -12.70
N TRP A 91 -12.72 4.33 -11.93
CA TRP A 91 -11.93 4.39 -10.70
C TRP A 91 -12.34 3.31 -9.70
N MET A 92 -13.65 3.20 -9.44
CA MET A 92 -14.19 2.23 -8.51
C MET A 92 -13.91 0.79 -8.94
N GLU A 93 -14.01 0.52 -10.24
CA GLU A 93 -13.70 -0.79 -10.79
C GLU A 93 -12.21 -1.13 -10.62
N ASP A 94 -11.33 -0.20 -10.93
CA ASP A 94 -9.89 -0.37 -10.79
C ASP A 94 -9.49 -0.62 -9.33
N GLN A 95 -10.07 0.13 -8.41
CA GLN A 95 -9.80 -0.04 -6.99
C GLN A 95 -10.25 -1.42 -6.51
N ARG A 96 -11.46 -1.86 -6.86
CA ARG A 96 -11.96 -3.20 -6.50
C ARG A 96 -11.10 -4.31 -7.09
N ARG A 97 -10.67 -4.17 -8.35
CA ARG A 97 -9.79 -5.15 -9.01
C ARG A 97 -8.46 -5.29 -8.29
N LEU A 98 -7.80 -4.17 -7.97
CA LEU A 98 -6.52 -4.21 -7.27
C LEU A 98 -6.66 -4.68 -5.81
N GLN A 99 -7.74 -4.32 -5.12
CA GLN A 99 -8.06 -4.86 -3.79
C GLN A 99 -8.32 -6.38 -3.84
N SER A 100 -9.01 -6.86 -4.87
CA SER A 100 -9.24 -8.29 -5.07
C SER A 100 -7.94 -9.07 -5.32
N LEU A 101 -7.01 -8.49 -6.10
CA LEU A 101 -5.68 -9.07 -6.29
C LEU A 101 -4.92 -9.15 -4.96
N TRP A 102 -4.96 -8.10 -4.17
CA TRP A 102 -4.34 -8.08 -2.85
C TRP A 102 -4.88 -9.18 -1.92
N GLN A 103 -6.20 -9.35 -1.88
CA GLN A 103 -6.86 -10.32 -1.00
C GLN A 103 -6.59 -11.77 -1.39
N ARG A 104 -6.60 -12.06 -2.69
CA ARG A 104 -6.47 -13.45 -3.19
C ARG A 104 -5.05 -13.99 -3.07
N GLN A 105 -4.05 -13.14 -2.94
CA GLN A 105 -2.62 -13.52 -2.90
C GLN A 105 -2.20 -14.50 -4.03
N ARG A 106 -3.07 -14.73 -5.00
CA ARG A 106 -2.85 -15.55 -6.19
C ARG A 106 -3.08 -14.68 -7.42
N ILE A 107 -2.05 -14.60 -8.22
CA ILE A 107 -2.12 -13.94 -9.52
C ILE A 107 -2.82 -14.92 -10.46
N ILE A 108 -4.10 -14.73 -10.67
CA ILE A 108 -4.77 -15.30 -11.83
C ILE A 108 -4.66 -14.21 -12.88
N GLN A 109 -3.75 -14.38 -13.83
CA GLN A 109 -3.79 -13.56 -15.04
C GLN A 109 -5.16 -13.77 -15.69
N PRO A 110 -5.95 -12.72 -15.88
CA PRO A 110 -7.18 -12.84 -16.66
C PRO A 110 -6.81 -13.38 -18.05
N ALA A 111 -7.51 -14.40 -18.53
CA ALA A 111 -7.34 -14.89 -19.88
C ALA A 111 -7.49 -13.71 -20.85
N GLY A 112 -6.52 -13.53 -21.77
CA GLY A 112 -6.50 -12.42 -22.72
C GLY A 112 -5.93 -11.11 -22.20
N TRP A 113 -5.28 -11.10 -21.02
CA TRP A 113 -4.59 -9.92 -20.53
C TRP A 113 -3.21 -9.78 -21.17
N GLU A 114 -3.12 -8.83 -22.08
CA GLU A 114 -1.85 -8.31 -22.56
C GLU A 114 -1.56 -6.97 -21.87
N PRO A 115 -0.32 -6.72 -21.42
CA PRO A 115 0.06 -5.43 -20.83
C PRO A 115 0.05 -4.35 -21.92
N ARG A 116 -1.16 -3.89 -22.28
CA ARG A 116 -1.31 -2.80 -23.27
C ARG A 116 -0.79 -1.50 -22.65
N GLY A 117 0.13 -0.85 -23.34
CA GLY A 117 0.67 0.45 -22.93
C GLY A 117 1.93 0.39 -22.09
N GLY A 118 2.69 -0.71 -22.14
CA GLY A 118 4.02 -0.82 -21.54
C GLY A 118 4.99 -1.56 -22.44
N SER A 119 6.28 -1.32 -22.24
CA SER A 119 7.37 -2.03 -22.92
C SER A 119 8.28 -2.71 -21.91
N LEU A 120 8.70 -3.93 -22.24
CA LEU A 120 9.75 -4.64 -21.54
C LEU A 120 11.06 -4.41 -22.29
N SER A 121 12.09 -3.97 -21.61
CA SER A 121 13.43 -3.80 -22.16
C SER A 121 14.46 -4.42 -21.24
N PHE A 122 15.54 -4.93 -21.85
CA PHE A 122 16.72 -5.42 -21.11
C PHE A 122 17.78 -4.33 -21.18
N ARG A 123 18.14 -3.72 -20.05
CA ARG A 123 19.21 -2.74 -19.97
C ARG A 123 20.16 -3.11 -18.82
N GLU A 124 21.45 -3.10 -19.11
CA GLU A 124 22.50 -3.32 -18.10
C GLU A 124 22.30 -4.60 -17.26
N GLY A 125 21.80 -5.68 -17.88
CA GLY A 125 21.52 -6.94 -17.18
C GLY A 125 20.19 -6.97 -16.39
N TRP A 126 19.35 -5.95 -16.52
CA TRP A 126 18.09 -5.83 -15.78
C TRP A 126 16.87 -5.79 -16.71
N LEU A 127 15.84 -6.54 -16.33
CA LEU A 127 14.55 -6.45 -16.98
C LEU A 127 13.83 -5.17 -16.49
N THR A 128 13.57 -4.26 -17.42
CA THR A 128 12.89 -2.99 -17.13
C THR A 128 11.53 -2.97 -17.80
N TYR A 129 10.49 -2.72 -17.03
CA TYR A 129 9.14 -2.46 -17.53
C TYR A 129 8.87 -0.96 -17.50
N THR A 130 8.54 -0.40 -18.64
CA THR A 130 8.18 1.04 -18.77
C THR A 130 6.72 1.15 -19.17
N THR A 131 5.95 1.93 -18.44
CA THR A 131 4.56 2.23 -18.77
C THR A 131 4.26 3.72 -18.54
N SER A 132 3.44 4.28 -19.41
CA SER A 132 2.86 5.61 -19.24
C SER A 132 1.52 5.57 -18.47
N ASN A 133 1.01 4.38 -18.19
CA ASN A 133 -0.29 4.17 -17.57
C ASN A 133 -0.11 3.80 -16.09
N LEU A 134 -0.59 4.67 -15.20
CA LEU A 134 -0.44 4.51 -13.76
C LEU A 134 -1.13 3.24 -13.23
N TYR A 135 -2.28 2.87 -13.80
CA TYR A 135 -2.97 1.63 -13.43
C TYR A 135 -2.10 0.40 -13.69
N MET A 136 -1.47 0.34 -14.87
CA MET A 136 -0.57 -0.76 -15.21
C MET A 136 0.65 -0.82 -14.30
N PHE A 137 1.17 0.35 -13.92
CA PHE A 137 2.25 0.42 -12.95
C PHE A 137 1.85 -0.17 -11.59
N LEU A 138 0.69 0.22 -11.04
CA LEU A 138 0.15 -0.32 -9.79
C LEU A 138 -0.08 -1.82 -9.88
N TYR A 139 -0.65 -2.28 -10.99
CA TYR A 139 -0.90 -3.69 -11.23
C TYR A 139 0.40 -4.50 -11.24
N VAL A 140 1.38 -4.09 -12.04
CA VAL A 140 2.69 -4.77 -12.12
C VAL A 140 3.42 -4.72 -10.77
N ASP A 141 3.36 -3.59 -10.05
CA ASP A 141 3.97 -3.47 -8.73
C ASP A 141 3.35 -4.46 -7.73
N LEU A 142 2.03 -4.68 -7.79
CA LEU A 142 1.35 -5.68 -6.96
C LEU A 142 1.73 -7.11 -7.33
N ILE A 143 1.71 -7.47 -8.62
CA ILE A 143 2.00 -8.84 -9.04
C ILE A 143 3.48 -9.22 -8.87
N THR A 144 4.37 -8.24 -8.86
CA THR A 144 5.80 -8.47 -8.62
C THR A 144 6.20 -8.35 -7.15
N CYS A 145 5.28 -7.87 -6.31
CA CYS A 145 5.51 -7.81 -4.87
C CYS A 145 5.49 -9.23 -4.29
N GLU A 146 6.39 -9.51 -3.37
CA GLU A 146 6.36 -10.75 -2.60
C GLU A 146 5.03 -10.85 -1.84
N THR A 147 4.21 -11.87 -2.16
CA THR A 147 2.85 -12.03 -1.61
C THR A 147 2.81 -12.03 -0.08
N LYS A 148 3.87 -12.55 0.55
CA LYS A 148 4.02 -12.56 2.02
C LYS A 148 4.15 -11.16 2.63
N ARG A 149 4.45 -10.14 1.82
CA ARG A 149 4.55 -8.74 2.26
C ARG A 149 3.25 -7.96 2.10
N LEU A 150 2.30 -8.44 1.30
CA LEU A 150 0.98 -7.85 1.18
C LEU A 150 0.15 -8.18 2.42
N ARG A 151 -0.08 -7.21 3.28
CA ARG A 151 -0.69 -7.42 4.61
C ARG A 151 -1.90 -6.53 4.83
N PHE A 152 -2.74 -7.01 5.75
CA PHE A 152 -3.78 -6.19 6.37
C PHE A 152 -3.34 -5.79 7.78
N CYS A 153 -3.52 -4.53 8.12
CA CYS A 153 -3.28 -4.04 9.46
C CYS A 153 -4.18 -4.78 10.46
N LYS A 154 -3.60 -5.25 11.56
CA LYS A 154 -4.33 -5.99 12.60
C LYS A 154 -5.20 -5.10 13.49
N ARG A 155 -5.08 -3.80 13.38
CA ARG A 155 -5.97 -2.86 14.07
C ARG A 155 -7.34 -2.83 13.35
N PRO A 156 -8.47 -3.16 14.02
CA PRO A 156 -9.78 -3.32 13.39
C PRO A 156 -10.29 -2.04 12.73
N ASP A 157 -10.07 -0.89 13.37
CA ASP A 157 -10.49 0.45 12.96
C ASP A 157 -9.40 1.21 12.17
N CYS A 158 -8.47 0.48 11.54
CA CYS A 158 -7.40 1.10 10.77
C CYS A 158 -7.95 1.76 9.50
N ARG A 159 -7.69 3.07 9.34
CA ARG A 159 -8.09 3.81 8.12
C ARG A 159 -7.31 3.40 6.89
N ASN A 160 -6.10 2.85 7.07
CA ASN A 160 -5.21 2.40 5.99
C ASN A 160 -4.88 0.92 6.17
N PRO A 161 -5.86 0.01 5.98
CA PRO A 161 -5.67 -1.41 6.28
C PRO A 161 -4.69 -2.10 5.33
N TYR A 162 -4.59 -1.68 4.08
CA TYR A 162 -3.67 -2.25 3.10
C TYR A 162 -2.27 -1.69 3.28
N PHE A 163 -1.26 -2.54 3.51
CA PHE A 163 0.13 -2.09 3.58
C PHE A 163 1.13 -3.16 3.13
N ILE A 164 2.23 -2.72 2.54
CA ILE A 164 3.34 -3.59 2.14
C ILE A 164 4.33 -3.66 3.30
N ALA A 165 4.41 -4.81 3.96
CA ALA A 165 5.27 -5.00 5.11
C ALA A 165 6.75 -4.79 4.76
N GLY A 166 7.45 -4.03 5.59
CA GLY A 166 8.90 -3.85 5.50
C GLY A 166 9.65 -5.13 5.83
N HIS A 167 9.12 -5.93 6.76
CA HIS A 167 9.63 -7.25 7.15
C HIS A 167 8.47 -8.23 7.43
N LEU A 168 8.74 -9.53 7.33
CA LEU A 168 7.71 -10.57 7.37
C LEU A 168 6.96 -10.70 8.71
N LYS A 169 7.48 -10.16 9.80
CA LYS A 169 6.82 -10.18 11.12
C LYS A 169 5.93 -8.95 11.37
N GLN A 170 5.96 -7.95 10.48
CA GLN A 170 5.18 -6.73 10.64
C GLN A 170 3.67 -7.03 10.56
N ARG A 171 2.92 -6.63 11.59
CA ARG A 171 1.46 -6.85 11.71
C ARG A 171 0.64 -5.57 11.57
N PHE A 172 1.27 -4.41 11.68
CA PHE A 172 0.63 -3.09 11.70
C PHE A 172 1.23 -2.19 10.63
N CYS A 173 0.41 -1.34 10.04
CA CYS A 173 0.82 -0.45 8.96
C CYS A 173 1.71 0.71 9.42
N SER A 174 1.61 1.09 10.71
CA SER A 174 2.32 2.22 11.31
C SER A 174 2.60 1.98 12.79
N ASP A 175 3.47 2.82 13.37
CA ASP A 175 3.81 2.79 14.79
C ASP A 175 2.57 3.06 15.66
N LEU A 176 1.70 3.99 15.26
CA LEU A 176 0.43 4.26 15.97
C LEU A 176 -0.47 3.03 16.07
N CYS A 177 -0.53 2.24 14.99
CA CYS A 177 -1.28 0.98 15.02
C CYS A 177 -0.56 -0.10 15.84
N ALA A 178 0.76 -0.12 15.84
CA ALA A 178 1.55 -1.04 16.65
C ALA A 178 1.43 -0.75 18.15
N GLU A 179 1.45 0.52 18.55
CA GLU A 179 1.20 0.96 19.93
C GLU A 179 -0.20 0.57 20.42
N TRP A 180 -1.21 0.73 19.56
CA TRP A 180 -2.55 0.24 19.87
C TRP A 180 -2.53 -1.28 20.13
N GLY A 181 -1.89 -2.06 19.26
CA GLY A 181 -1.77 -3.50 19.42
C GLY A 181 -1.04 -3.91 20.69
N GLN A 182 0.01 -3.19 21.09
CA GLN A 182 0.71 -3.43 22.36
C GLN A 182 -0.17 -3.15 23.57
N ARG A 183 -0.97 -2.07 23.53
CA ARG A 183 -1.92 -1.74 24.61
C ARG A 183 -2.99 -2.81 24.77
N GLU A 184 -3.59 -3.25 23.66
CA GLU A 184 -4.61 -4.32 23.69
C GLU A 184 -4.02 -5.64 24.17
N TRP A 185 -2.82 -6.02 23.71
CA TRP A 185 -2.14 -7.20 24.19
C TRP A 185 -1.87 -7.13 25.70
N LYS A 186 -1.36 -6.01 26.22
CA LYS A 186 -1.14 -5.81 27.67
C LYS A 186 -2.44 -5.92 28.45
N LYS A 187 -3.51 -5.30 27.97
CA LYS A 187 -4.83 -5.35 28.59
C LYS A 187 -5.33 -6.80 28.68
N GLN A 188 -5.28 -7.52 27.57
CA GLN A 188 -5.67 -8.93 27.52
C GLN A 188 -4.82 -9.78 28.48
N TRP A 189 -3.50 -9.62 28.45
CA TRP A 189 -2.60 -10.35 29.34
C TRP A 189 -2.93 -10.11 30.83
N TRP A 190 -3.19 -8.86 31.21
CA TRP A 190 -3.58 -8.51 32.58
C TRP A 190 -4.94 -9.07 32.96
N THR A 191 -5.87 -9.18 32.04
CA THR A 191 -7.17 -9.80 32.28
C THR A 191 -7.01 -11.31 32.54
N GLU A 192 -6.18 -11.98 31.76
CA GLU A 192 -5.99 -13.43 31.81
C GLU A 192 -5.06 -13.85 32.95
N HIS A 193 -3.95 -13.14 33.18
CA HIS A 193 -2.86 -13.55 34.06
C HIS A 193 -2.65 -12.65 35.28
N GLY A 194 -3.31 -11.51 35.31
CA GLY A 194 -3.02 -10.48 36.32
C GLY A 194 -3.30 -10.89 37.77
N GLN A 195 -4.27 -11.77 37.99
CA GLN A 195 -4.56 -12.29 39.35
C GLN A 195 -3.46 -13.25 39.83
N GLU A 196 -3.08 -14.18 38.99
CA GLU A 196 -2.02 -15.15 39.32
C GLU A 196 -0.68 -14.44 39.53
N TRP A 197 -0.36 -13.49 38.66
CA TRP A 197 0.86 -12.68 38.78
C TRP A 197 0.90 -11.93 40.12
N ARG A 198 -0.20 -11.26 40.51
CA ARG A 198 -0.30 -10.57 41.81
C ARG A 198 -0.14 -11.51 42.99
N ALA A 199 -0.75 -12.70 42.92
CA ALA A 199 -0.61 -13.74 43.95
C ALA A 199 0.84 -14.19 44.10
N GLN A 200 1.51 -14.48 42.98
CA GLN A 200 2.92 -14.86 42.97
C GLN A 200 3.83 -13.75 43.54
N GLN A 201 3.57 -12.47 43.21
CA GLN A 201 4.34 -11.37 43.76
C GLN A 201 4.15 -11.19 45.26
N ARG A 202 2.93 -11.43 45.80
CA ARG A 202 2.69 -11.45 47.26
C ARG A 202 3.48 -12.56 47.95
N LEU A 203 3.48 -13.76 47.39
CA LEU A 203 4.25 -14.88 47.91
C LEU A 203 5.77 -14.64 47.91
N LYS A 204 6.30 -14.01 46.84
CA LYS A 204 7.73 -13.63 46.79
C LYS A 204 8.07 -12.59 47.86
N LYS A 205 7.24 -11.57 48.07
CA LYS A 205 7.45 -10.56 49.12
C LYS A 205 7.42 -11.16 50.52
N SER A 206 6.51 -12.11 50.79
CA SER A 206 6.42 -12.74 52.10
C SER A 206 7.63 -13.64 52.43
N LYS A 207 8.25 -14.24 51.38
CA LYS A 207 9.47 -15.06 51.55
C LYS A 207 10.75 -14.22 51.67
N GLY A 208 10.80 -13.03 51.00
CA GLY A 208 11.98 -12.13 51.03
C GLY A 208 12.09 -11.28 52.30
N GLY A 209 11.01 -11.11 53.06
CA GLY A 209 11.01 -10.32 54.30
C GLY A 209 11.60 -11.00 55.54
N LYS A 210 12.05 -12.26 55.45
CA LYS A 210 12.62 -13.01 56.62
C LYS A 210 14.14 -12.96 56.78
N ASN A 211 14.84 -12.32 55.83
CA ASN A 211 16.31 -12.28 55.88
C ASN A 211 16.93 -10.89 56.20
N GLY A 212 16.18 -10.05 56.88
CA GLY A 212 16.64 -8.67 57.22
C GLY A 212 16.64 -8.37 58.70
N THR A 213 17.16 -9.29 59.57
CA THR A 213 17.48 -8.98 60.97
C THR A 213 18.68 -9.84 61.42
N ARG A 214 19.88 -9.33 61.21
CA ARG A 214 21.06 -9.56 62.04
C ARG A 214 21.92 -8.32 61.99
#